data_50e824ae2a3f904e395782d8f15c0c5b
#
_entry.id   50e824ae2a3f904e395782d8f15c0c5b
#
_cell.length_a   1.000
_cell.length_b   1.000
_cell.length_c   1.000
_cell.angle_alpha   90.00
_cell.angle_beta   90.00
_cell.angle_gamma   90.00
#
_symmetry.space_group_name_H-M   'P 1'
#
loop_
_entity.id
_entity.type
_entity.pdbx_description
1 polymer ?
#
loop_
_entity_poly.entity_id
_entity_poly.type
_entity_poly.pdbx_seq_one_letter_code
_entity_poly.pdbx_strand_id
1 'polypeptide(L)'
;MPVIKLYQHGMTGGVAPMKGSHDRAKRGEVQGWSLGATRRNMAFLMSVVEAELTGAGVAFTLTVRDCPETPDEWHRLRRAFDARLRRAGMVRMHWVTEWQRRGVPHLHGVVWFPQLYDLFAVTEAWISVAGGLGASPRGQHVMPINDAIGWFQYLSKHASRGVKHYQRSMENIPAGWQEKTGRVWGKVGQWPVREAIRVNLQDQYGDGGWFAFRRLCRSWRIADARASGSIHRIKSARAMLKVPCKPDNIGLSRVRGISEWIDPEVQHALLLNLAVRGYSVTC
;
A
#
# COMPACT_ATOMS: atom_id res chain seq x y z
N MET A 1 -3.13 23.64 -7.07
CA MET A 1 -3.65 22.94 -8.24
C MET A 1 -3.70 21.44 -7.98
N PRO A 2 -4.71 20.72 -8.46
CA PRO A 2 -4.77 19.28 -8.35
C PRO A 2 -3.70 18.62 -9.23
N VAL A 3 -3.06 17.57 -8.70
CA VAL A 3 -2.02 16.81 -9.38
C VAL A 3 -2.45 15.35 -9.42
N ILE A 4 -2.36 14.74 -10.60
CA ILE A 4 -2.50 13.32 -10.80
C ILE A 4 -1.09 12.73 -10.93
N LYS A 5 -0.87 11.56 -10.33
CA LYS A 5 0.34 10.76 -10.54
C LYS A 5 -0.07 9.45 -11.16
N LEU A 6 0.52 9.13 -12.30
CA LEU A 6 0.35 7.89 -13.03
C LEU A 6 1.50 6.96 -12.69
N TYR A 7 1.20 5.77 -12.24
CA TYR A 7 2.14 4.69 -11.95
C TYR A 7 1.98 3.58 -12.98
N GLN A 8 2.85 2.59 -12.95
CA GLN A 8 2.76 1.41 -13.83
C GLN A 8 1.39 0.73 -13.74
N HIS A 9 0.84 0.55 -12.54
CA HIS A 9 -0.42 -0.19 -12.31
C HIS A 9 -1.47 0.62 -11.57
N GLY A 10 -1.42 1.93 -11.64
CA GLY A 10 -2.41 2.71 -10.92
C GLY A 10 -2.20 4.20 -11.01
N MET A 11 -3.11 4.91 -10.40
CA MET A 11 -3.02 6.36 -10.31
C MET A 11 -3.42 6.87 -8.94
N THR A 12 -2.82 7.98 -8.57
CA THR A 12 -3.25 8.76 -7.40
C THR A 12 -3.50 10.19 -7.82
N GLY A 13 -4.45 10.84 -7.18
CA GLY A 13 -4.71 12.24 -7.43
C GLY A 13 -5.15 12.97 -6.17
N GLY A 14 -4.87 14.25 -6.12
CA GLY A 14 -5.27 15.08 -5.00
C GLY A 14 -4.82 16.52 -5.16
N VAL A 15 -5.30 17.36 -4.28
CA VAL A 15 -4.83 18.74 -4.15
C VAL A 15 -3.78 18.77 -3.06
N ALA A 16 -2.61 19.31 -3.37
CA ALA A 16 -1.59 19.49 -2.35
C ALA A 16 -2.12 20.45 -1.27
N PRO A 17 -1.83 20.18 0.01
CA PRO A 17 -2.15 21.14 1.06
C PRO A 17 -1.48 22.48 0.73
N MET A 18 -2.17 23.57 1.01
CA MET A 18 -1.56 24.90 0.89
C MET A 18 -0.31 24.93 1.78
N LYS A 19 0.80 25.40 1.23
CA LYS A 19 2.01 25.60 1.99
C LYS A 19 1.74 26.73 2.99
N GLY A 20 1.38 26.38 4.22
CA GLY A 20 1.46 27.32 5.33
C GLY A 20 2.91 27.48 5.76
N SER A 21 3.26 28.66 6.22
CA SER A 21 4.57 28.98 6.85
C SER A 21 4.64 28.41 8.28
N HIS A 22 4.27 27.14 8.45
CA HIS A 22 4.31 26.52 9.78
C HIS A 22 5.66 25.86 9.98
N ASP A 23 6.26 26.10 11.13
CA ASP A 23 7.39 25.34 11.61
C ASP A 23 7.06 23.86 11.52
N ARG A 24 7.87 23.12 10.77
CA ARG A 24 7.68 21.68 10.65
C ARG A 24 7.99 21.07 12.01
N ALA A 25 6.97 20.57 12.69
CA ALA A 25 7.15 19.78 13.88
C ALA A 25 8.22 18.70 13.64
N LYS A 26 9.07 18.45 14.62
CA LYS A 26 10.03 17.34 14.56
C LYS A 26 9.28 16.04 14.25
N ARG A 27 9.89 15.20 13.41
CA ARG A 27 9.29 13.91 13.05
C ARG A 27 9.15 13.08 14.32
N GLY A 28 7.93 12.85 14.77
CA GLY A 28 7.61 11.98 15.89
C GLY A 28 7.87 10.50 15.60
N GLU A 29 7.73 9.68 16.62
CA GLU A 29 7.83 8.23 16.51
C GLU A 29 6.72 7.65 15.61
N VAL A 30 6.99 6.49 15.02
CA VAL A 30 6.00 5.81 14.19
C VAL A 30 5.05 5.02 15.08
N GLN A 31 3.81 5.48 15.14
CA GLN A 31 2.73 4.90 15.94
C GLN A 31 1.77 4.07 15.07
N GLY A 32 2.28 3.07 14.38
CA GLY A 32 1.48 2.21 13.51
C GLY A 32 1.27 2.75 12.09
N TRP A 33 0.17 2.33 11.48
CA TRP A 33 -0.17 2.69 10.12
C TRP A 33 -0.78 4.10 10.05
N SER A 34 -0.05 5.01 9.46
CA SER A 34 -0.56 6.34 9.12
C SER A 34 -1.06 6.38 7.68
N LEU A 35 -1.90 7.38 7.34
CA LEU A 35 -2.30 7.63 5.95
C LEU A 35 -1.08 7.85 5.03
N GLY A 36 -0.02 8.48 5.55
CA GLY A 36 1.21 8.68 4.81
C GLY A 36 1.96 7.38 4.54
N ALA A 37 2.06 6.48 5.54
CA ALA A 37 2.67 5.16 5.37
C ALA A 37 1.90 4.33 4.34
N THR A 38 0.57 4.31 4.44
CA THR A 38 -0.35 3.64 3.53
C THR A 38 -0.17 4.12 2.09
N ARG A 39 -0.15 5.44 1.86
CA ARG A 39 0.03 6.03 0.51
C ARG A 39 1.39 5.70 -0.08
N ARG A 40 2.46 5.76 0.70
CA ARG A 40 3.81 5.43 0.22
C ARG A 40 3.96 3.95 -0.11
N ASN A 41 3.39 3.06 0.71
CA ASN A 41 3.38 1.62 0.43
C ASN A 41 2.67 1.33 -0.90
N MET A 42 1.47 1.89 -1.07
CA MET A 42 0.68 1.68 -2.28
C MET A 42 1.36 2.29 -3.51
N ALA A 43 1.90 3.50 -3.42
CA ALA A 43 2.62 4.13 -4.51
C ALA A 43 3.83 3.30 -4.96
N PHE A 44 4.57 2.71 -4.02
CA PHE A 44 5.65 1.79 -4.33
C PHE A 44 5.14 0.56 -5.08
N LEU A 45 4.12 -0.12 -4.56
CA LEU A 45 3.59 -1.33 -5.19
C LEU A 45 3.01 -1.05 -6.59
N MET A 46 2.35 0.09 -6.79
CA MET A 46 1.86 0.51 -8.10
C MET A 46 2.98 0.86 -9.09
N SER A 47 4.17 1.21 -8.62
CA SER A 47 5.30 1.61 -9.47
C SER A 47 6.16 0.44 -9.94
N VAL A 48 5.97 -0.75 -9.41
CA VAL A 48 6.75 -1.94 -9.79
C VAL A 48 6.40 -2.36 -11.21
N VAL A 49 7.42 -2.61 -12.02
CA VAL A 49 7.28 -3.16 -13.38
C VAL A 49 7.38 -4.67 -13.27
N GLU A 50 6.23 -5.35 -13.24
CA GLU A 50 6.18 -6.80 -12.98
C GLU A 50 6.84 -7.63 -14.08
N ALA A 51 6.78 -7.16 -15.33
CA ALA A 51 7.44 -7.83 -16.47
C ALA A 51 8.97 -7.89 -16.32
N GLU A 52 9.54 -7.02 -15.48
CA GLU A 52 10.98 -6.98 -15.19
C GLU A 52 11.34 -7.72 -13.88
N LEU A 53 10.36 -8.34 -13.21
CA LEU A 53 10.60 -9.17 -12.03
C LEU A 53 11.17 -10.52 -12.44
N THR A 54 12.49 -10.59 -12.55
CA THR A 54 13.19 -11.85 -12.86
C THR A 54 13.22 -12.78 -11.66
N GLY A 55 13.20 -14.10 -11.91
CA GLY A 55 13.27 -15.14 -10.90
C GLY A 55 11.88 -15.61 -10.42
N ALA A 56 11.86 -16.36 -9.34
CA ALA A 56 10.65 -16.93 -8.75
C ALA A 56 10.21 -16.11 -7.52
N GLY A 57 8.95 -15.73 -7.49
CA GLY A 57 8.32 -15.02 -6.39
C GLY A 57 7.65 -15.97 -5.39
N VAL A 58 7.77 -15.67 -4.12
CA VAL A 58 7.12 -16.37 -3.01
C VAL A 58 6.38 -15.37 -2.14
N ALA A 59 5.10 -15.61 -1.91
CA ALA A 59 4.29 -14.84 -0.98
C ALA A 59 4.26 -15.53 0.38
N PHE A 60 4.25 -14.75 1.44
CA PHE A 60 4.22 -15.29 2.80
C PHE A 60 3.32 -14.50 3.74
N THR A 61 2.74 -15.22 4.70
CA THR A 61 2.13 -14.69 5.92
C THR A 61 2.74 -15.45 7.09
N LEU A 62 3.52 -14.75 7.90
CA LEU A 62 4.29 -15.32 8.99
C LEU A 62 3.82 -14.72 10.32
N THR A 63 3.65 -15.57 11.31
CA THR A 63 3.13 -15.17 12.62
C THR A 63 3.92 -15.81 13.76
N VAL A 64 3.70 -15.29 14.96
CA VAL A 64 4.16 -15.83 16.21
C VAL A 64 2.95 -16.12 17.11
N ARG A 65 3.09 -17.04 18.07
CA ARG A 65 2.07 -17.30 19.07
C ARG A 65 2.04 -16.19 20.10
N ASP A 66 3.20 -15.86 20.62
CA ASP A 66 3.38 -14.91 21.70
C ASP A 66 3.78 -13.55 21.15
N CYS A 67 3.22 -12.46 21.71
CA CYS A 67 3.58 -11.13 21.28
C CYS A 67 4.98 -10.77 21.78
N PRO A 68 5.88 -10.28 20.92
CA PRO A 68 7.15 -9.71 21.38
C PRO A 68 6.90 -8.58 22.40
N GLU A 69 7.72 -8.51 23.42
CA GLU A 69 7.57 -7.47 24.46
C GLU A 69 7.71 -6.06 23.89
N THR A 70 8.59 -5.90 22.93
CA THR A 70 8.89 -4.59 22.34
C THR A 70 8.83 -4.61 20.80
N PRO A 71 8.51 -3.47 20.17
CA PRO A 71 8.64 -3.31 18.71
C PRO A 71 10.06 -3.59 18.21
N ASP A 72 11.07 -3.27 18.97
CA ASP A 72 12.47 -3.45 18.58
C ASP A 72 12.85 -4.94 18.52
N GLU A 73 12.26 -5.76 19.40
CA GLU A 73 12.39 -7.22 19.34
C GLU A 73 11.76 -7.76 18.04
N TRP A 74 10.54 -7.38 17.71
CA TRP A 74 9.90 -7.73 16.45
C TRP A 74 10.74 -7.35 15.22
N HIS A 75 11.28 -6.14 15.23
CA HIS A 75 12.13 -5.68 14.13
C HIS A 75 13.47 -6.40 14.08
N ARG A 76 14.00 -6.87 15.20
CA ARG A 76 15.21 -7.72 15.26
C ARG A 76 14.93 -9.07 14.60
N LEU A 77 13.82 -9.73 14.94
CA LEU A 77 13.40 -11.00 14.31
C LEU A 77 13.22 -10.83 12.80
N ARG A 78 12.51 -9.79 12.38
CA ARG A 78 12.34 -9.51 10.96
C ARG A 78 13.66 -9.28 10.23
N ARG A 79 14.60 -8.55 10.83
CA ARG A 79 15.95 -8.37 10.24
C ARG A 79 16.75 -9.67 10.21
N ALA A 80 16.64 -10.49 11.22
CA ALA A 80 17.29 -11.79 11.25
C ALA A 80 16.72 -12.73 10.16
N PHE A 81 15.41 -12.70 9.95
CA PHE A 81 14.75 -13.39 8.84
C PHE A 81 15.24 -12.88 7.47
N ASP A 82 15.26 -11.55 7.25
CA ASP A 82 15.82 -10.94 6.03
C ASP A 82 17.26 -11.41 5.79
N ALA A 83 18.10 -11.39 6.81
CA ALA A 83 19.49 -11.84 6.70
C ALA A 83 19.62 -13.33 6.33
N ARG A 84 18.73 -14.20 6.83
CA ARG A 84 18.71 -15.62 6.44
C ARG A 84 18.31 -15.80 4.98
N LEU A 85 17.26 -15.11 4.54
CA LEU A 85 16.82 -15.17 3.15
C LEU A 85 17.86 -14.62 2.18
N ARG A 86 18.60 -13.58 2.57
CA ARG A 86 19.73 -13.05 1.78
C ARG A 86 20.84 -14.09 1.62
N ARG A 87 21.22 -14.80 2.69
CA ARG A 87 22.20 -15.90 2.60
C ARG A 87 21.70 -17.04 1.73
N ALA A 88 20.38 -17.24 1.64
CA ALA A 88 19.76 -18.20 0.75
C ALA A 88 19.55 -17.69 -0.69
N GLY A 89 20.13 -16.52 -1.04
CA GLY A 89 20.08 -15.98 -2.40
C GLY A 89 18.90 -15.07 -2.70
N MET A 90 18.17 -14.58 -1.68
CA MET A 90 17.09 -13.61 -1.90
C MET A 90 17.58 -12.37 -2.65
N VAL A 91 16.90 -12.02 -3.73
CA VAL A 91 17.19 -10.83 -4.56
C VAL A 91 16.46 -9.60 -4.02
N ARG A 92 15.18 -9.76 -3.66
CA ARG A 92 14.33 -8.67 -3.19
C ARG A 92 13.20 -9.17 -2.30
N MET A 93 12.74 -8.31 -1.39
CA MET A 93 11.59 -8.57 -0.53
C MET A 93 10.83 -7.28 -0.27
N HIS A 94 9.51 -7.37 -0.27
CA HIS A 94 8.61 -6.36 0.28
C HIS A 94 7.83 -6.98 1.43
N TRP A 95 7.62 -6.21 2.50
CA TRP A 95 6.95 -6.69 3.69
C TRP A 95 6.06 -5.61 4.31
N VAL A 96 5.02 -6.06 5.00
CA VAL A 96 4.15 -5.24 5.85
C VAL A 96 3.94 -5.94 7.19
N THR A 97 3.94 -5.17 8.28
CA THR A 97 3.54 -5.65 9.61
C THR A 97 2.11 -5.21 9.88
N GLU A 98 1.28 -6.13 10.29
CA GLU A 98 -0.11 -5.93 10.67
C GLU A 98 -0.37 -6.63 12.01
N TRP A 99 -1.51 -6.36 12.66
CA TRP A 99 -1.84 -6.94 13.96
C TRP A 99 -3.06 -7.85 13.84
N GLN A 100 -2.97 -9.02 14.44
CA GLN A 100 -4.11 -9.90 14.61
C GLN A 100 -5.06 -9.32 15.66
N ARG A 101 -6.31 -9.77 15.69
CA ARG A 101 -7.29 -9.30 16.71
C ARG A 101 -6.84 -9.53 18.15
N ARG A 102 -5.97 -10.51 18.38
CA ARG A 102 -5.37 -10.80 19.69
C ARG A 102 -4.17 -9.91 20.03
N GLY A 103 -3.90 -8.86 19.24
CA GLY A 103 -2.82 -7.91 19.46
C GLY A 103 -1.42 -8.43 19.12
N VAL A 104 -1.28 -9.53 18.40
CA VAL A 104 0.03 -10.09 18.04
C VAL A 104 0.39 -9.67 16.61
N PRO A 105 1.63 -9.21 16.37
CA PRO A 105 2.06 -8.83 15.04
C PRO A 105 2.19 -10.04 14.13
N HIS A 106 1.90 -9.83 12.86
CA HIS A 106 2.23 -10.77 11.81
C HIS A 106 2.83 -10.05 10.60
N LEU A 107 3.63 -10.78 9.86
CA LEU A 107 4.37 -10.29 8.70
C LEU A 107 3.74 -10.85 7.43
N HIS A 108 3.21 -9.98 6.58
CA HIS A 108 2.87 -10.32 5.21
C HIS A 108 3.96 -9.81 4.29
N GLY A 109 4.22 -10.54 3.22
CA GLY A 109 5.18 -10.05 2.26
C GLY A 109 5.31 -10.93 1.03
N VAL A 110 6.22 -10.48 0.17
CA VAL A 110 6.64 -11.18 -1.05
C VAL A 110 8.15 -11.12 -1.14
N VAL A 111 8.74 -12.21 -1.58
CA VAL A 111 10.19 -12.36 -1.74
C VAL A 111 10.49 -12.99 -3.10
N TRP A 112 11.61 -12.59 -3.73
CA TRP A 112 12.06 -13.14 -5.00
C TRP A 112 13.46 -13.78 -4.85
N PHE A 113 13.61 -14.93 -5.49
CA PHE A 113 14.86 -15.64 -5.67
C PHE A 113 15.21 -15.76 -7.15
N PRO A 114 16.49 -15.96 -7.53
CA PRO A 114 16.89 -16.08 -8.94
C PRO A 114 16.19 -17.23 -9.67
N GLN A 115 15.86 -18.29 -8.95
CA GLN A 115 15.18 -19.49 -9.44
C GLN A 115 14.15 -19.96 -8.42
N LEU A 116 13.38 -21.00 -8.76
CA LEU A 116 12.42 -21.57 -7.84
C LEU A 116 13.12 -21.95 -6.51
N TYR A 117 12.53 -21.49 -5.42
CA TYR A 117 13.04 -21.69 -4.07
C TYR A 117 12.09 -22.59 -3.28
N ASP A 118 12.65 -23.41 -2.40
CA ASP A 118 11.85 -24.26 -1.53
C ASP A 118 11.00 -23.41 -0.58
N LEU A 119 9.69 -23.57 -0.68
CA LEU A 119 8.73 -22.85 0.15
C LEU A 119 8.87 -23.20 1.63
N PHE A 120 9.24 -24.45 1.94
CA PHE A 120 9.50 -24.88 3.32
C PHE A 120 10.69 -24.14 3.93
N ALA A 121 11.73 -23.86 3.14
CA ALA A 121 12.89 -23.13 3.62
C ALA A 121 12.56 -21.69 4.04
N VAL A 122 11.55 -21.04 3.43
CA VAL A 122 11.06 -19.74 3.89
C VAL A 122 10.40 -19.86 5.27
N THR A 123 9.58 -20.89 5.47
CA THR A 123 8.96 -21.19 6.76
C THR A 123 9.98 -21.54 7.84
N GLU A 124 10.94 -22.38 7.52
CA GLU A 124 12.03 -22.78 8.43
C GLU A 124 12.90 -21.59 8.82
N ALA A 125 13.23 -20.72 7.86
CA ALA A 125 13.95 -19.48 8.13
C ALA A 125 13.23 -18.59 9.15
N TRP A 126 11.90 -18.52 9.07
CA TRP A 126 11.10 -17.79 10.06
C TRP A 126 11.09 -18.48 11.42
N ILE A 127 10.78 -19.78 11.45
CA ILE A 127 10.73 -20.57 12.70
C ILE A 127 12.07 -20.52 13.42
N SER A 128 13.17 -20.59 12.69
CA SER A 128 14.52 -20.56 13.29
C SER A 128 14.86 -19.24 13.99
N VAL A 129 14.21 -18.13 13.63
CA VAL A 129 14.41 -16.81 14.29
C VAL A 129 13.33 -16.47 15.28
N ALA A 130 12.10 -16.97 15.10
CA ALA A 130 10.92 -16.59 15.87
C ALA A 130 10.36 -17.75 16.72
N GLY A 131 11.03 -18.90 16.75
CA GLY A 131 10.60 -20.08 17.51
C GLY A 131 10.48 -19.82 19.01
N GLY A 132 11.32 -18.97 19.58
CA GLY A 132 11.23 -18.54 20.99
C GLY A 132 9.92 -17.82 21.33
N LEU A 133 9.26 -17.25 20.33
CA LEU A 133 7.92 -16.66 20.44
C LEU A 133 6.82 -17.58 19.93
N GLY A 134 7.08 -18.88 19.86
CA GLY A 134 6.12 -19.90 19.48
C GLY A 134 5.73 -19.90 17.99
N ALA A 135 6.61 -19.43 17.10
CA ALA A 135 6.43 -19.65 15.68
C ALA A 135 6.52 -21.16 15.37
N SER A 136 5.51 -21.69 14.68
CA SER A 136 5.42 -23.12 14.34
C SER A 136 4.93 -23.29 12.89
N PRO A 137 5.15 -24.43 12.24
CA PRO A 137 4.73 -24.64 10.85
C PRO A 137 3.26 -24.39 10.60
N ARG A 138 2.38 -24.77 11.53
CA ARG A 138 0.92 -24.62 11.40
C ARG A 138 0.44 -23.16 11.32
N GLY A 139 1.23 -22.22 11.83
CA GLY A 139 0.88 -20.80 11.85
C GLY A 139 1.34 -20.05 10.61
N GLN A 140 2.12 -20.69 9.73
CA GLN A 140 2.74 -20.01 8.58
C GLN A 140 2.01 -20.38 7.29
N HIS A 141 1.92 -19.39 6.40
CA HIS A 141 1.38 -19.60 5.06
C HIS A 141 2.39 -19.06 4.05
N VAL A 142 2.85 -19.95 3.17
CA VAL A 142 3.82 -19.64 2.13
C VAL A 142 3.35 -20.28 0.83
N MET A 143 3.39 -19.51 -0.27
CA MET A 143 2.95 -20.01 -1.57
C MET A 143 3.71 -19.33 -2.72
N PRO A 144 3.83 -19.98 -3.89
CA PRO A 144 4.43 -19.35 -5.06
C PRO A 144 3.55 -18.21 -5.56
N ILE A 145 4.19 -17.22 -6.19
CA ILE A 145 3.50 -16.10 -6.83
C ILE A 145 3.35 -16.42 -8.31
N ASN A 146 2.11 -16.65 -8.75
CA ASN A 146 1.75 -16.77 -10.16
C ASN A 146 1.22 -15.44 -10.73
N ASP A 147 0.71 -14.56 -9.87
CA ASP A 147 0.21 -13.22 -10.20
C ASP A 147 0.80 -12.20 -9.23
N ALA A 148 1.86 -11.52 -9.66
CA ALA A 148 2.54 -10.50 -8.86
C ALA A 148 1.63 -9.29 -8.59
N ILE A 149 0.85 -8.86 -9.60
CA ILE A 149 -0.04 -7.70 -9.48
C ILE A 149 -1.15 -7.99 -8.48
N GLY A 150 -1.75 -9.17 -8.53
CA GLY A 150 -2.76 -9.60 -7.56
C GLY A 150 -2.24 -9.57 -6.13
N TRP A 151 -1.00 -10.01 -5.91
CA TRP A 151 -0.34 -9.92 -4.61
C TRP A 151 -0.05 -8.48 -4.18
N PHE A 152 0.40 -7.62 -5.09
CA PHE A 152 0.60 -6.20 -4.79
C PHE A 152 -0.72 -5.50 -4.43
N GLN A 153 -1.78 -5.82 -5.17
CA GLN A 153 -3.13 -5.37 -4.82
C GLN A 153 -3.58 -5.90 -3.46
N TYR A 154 -3.30 -7.16 -3.14
CA TYR A 154 -3.60 -7.73 -1.82
C TYR A 154 -2.86 -7.00 -0.71
N LEU A 155 -1.54 -6.82 -0.82
CA LEU A 155 -0.73 -6.08 0.16
C LEU A 155 -1.14 -4.61 0.29
N SER A 156 -1.72 -4.02 -0.76
CA SER A 156 -2.27 -2.66 -0.75
C SER A 156 -3.75 -2.59 -0.34
N LYS A 157 -4.54 -3.68 -0.47
CA LYS A 157 -5.97 -3.70 -0.10
C LYS A 157 -6.21 -3.27 1.34
N HIS A 158 -5.34 -3.67 2.21
CA HIS A 158 -5.35 -3.19 3.58
C HIS A 158 -5.10 -1.68 3.64
N ALA A 159 -4.37 -1.14 2.67
CA ALA A 159 -4.19 0.29 2.49
C ALA A 159 -5.48 1.00 2.03
N SER A 160 -6.27 0.40 1.13
CA SER A 160 -7.51 1.00 0.64
C SER A 160 -8.63 1.05 1.69
N ARG A 161 -8.60 0.16 2.67
CA ARG A 161 -9.51 0.16 3.83
C ARG A 161 -9.10 1.19 4.90
N GLY A 162 -7.92 1.78 4.73
CA GLY A 162 -7.36 2.80 5.61
C GLY A 162 -6.96 2.28 6.99
N VAL A 163 -6.57 3.19 7.86
CA VAL A 163 -6.23 2.93 9.26
C VAL A 163 -7.38 2.34 10.10
N LYS A 164 -8.59 2.30 9.54
CA LYS A 164 -9.76 1.71 10.18
C LYS A 164 -9.88 0.20 10.00
N HIS A 165 -9.00 -0.44 9.21
CA HIS A 165 -9.00 -1.89 9.12
C HIS A 165 -8.49 -2.47 10.45
N TYR A 166 -9.18 -3.50 10.98
CA TYR A 166 -8.85 -4.05 12.31
C TYR A 166 -7.37 -4.44 12.44
N GLN A 167 -6.74 -4.97 11.39
CA GLN A 167 -5.33 -5.34 11.38
C GLN A 167 -4.36 -4.14 11.40
N ARG A 168 -4.87 -2.92 11.28
CA ARG A 168 -4.11 -1.65 11.31
C ARG A 168 -4.64 -0.68 12.34
N SER A 169 -5.73 -1.04 13.02
CA SER A 169 -6.31 -0.24 14.10
C SER A 169 -5.35 -0.13 15.27
N MET A 170 -5.28 1.05 15.85
CA MET A 170 -4.53 1.28 17.11
C MET A 170 -5.03 0.40 18.24
N GLU A 171 -6.31 0.01 18.23
CA GLU A 171 -6.92 -0.87 19.24
C GLU A 171 -6.31 -2.27 19.29
N ASN A 172 -5.74 -2.75 18.17
CA ASN A 172 -5.09 -4.06 18.07
C ASN A 172 -3.56 -3.99 18.24
N ILE A 173 -3.02 -2.80 18.48
CA ILE A 173 -1.61 -2.63 18.80
C ILE A 173 -1.44 -2.90 20.31
N PRO A 174 -0.50 -3.77 20.72
CA PRO A 174 -0.22 -4.01 22.13
C PRO A 174 0.05 -2.70 22.89
N ALA A 175 -0.40 -2.60 24.12
CA ALA A 175 -0.28 -1.36 24.91
C ALA A 175 1.17 -0.83 24.95
N GLY A 176 2.15 -1.70 25.15
CA GLY A 176 3.56 -1.34 25.14
C GLY A 176 4.13 -0.88 23.78
N TRP A 177 3.35 -0.99 22.69
CA TRP A 177 3.76 -0.60 21.34
C TRP A 177 3.05 0.65 20.83
N GLN A 178 2.05 1.17 21.56
CA GLN A 178 1.20 2.27 21.07
C GLN A 178 1.97 3.57 20.86
N GLU A 179 2.98 3.83 21.66
CA GLU A 179 3.83 5.01 21.52
C GLU A 179 4.80 4.89 20.34
N LYS A 180 5.27 3.68 20.05
CA LYS A 180 6.25 3.41 19.01
C LYS A 180 6.07 2.00 18.46
N THR A 181 5.65 1.88 17.22
CA THR A 181 5.59 0.57 16.54
C THR A 181 6.80 0.33 15.63
N GLY A 182 7.59 1.35 15.38
CA GLY A 182 8.61 1.33 14.35
C GLY A 182 8.01 1.22 12.93
N ARG A 183 8.82 0.83 11.98
CA ARG A 183 8.44 0.78 10.56
C ARG A 183 7.46 -0.36 10.29
N VAL A 184 6.24 -0.03 9.84
CA VAL A 184 5.17 -0.99 9.54
C VAL A 184 5.22 -1.60 8.14
N TRP A 185 6.06 -1.09 7.25
CA TRP A 185 6.31 -1.68 5.94
C TRP A 185 7.70 -1.31 5.44
N GLY A 186 8.22 -2.08 4.49
CA GLY A 186 9.49 -1.78 3.86
C GLY A 186 9.79 -2.69 2.69
N LYS A 187 10.90 -2.37 2.05
CA LYS A 187 11.45 -3.15 0.94
C LYS A 187 12.96 -3.29 1.09
N VAL A 188 13.49 -4.37 0.57
CA VAL A 188 14.93 -4.64 0.46
C VAL A 188 15.25 -5.17 -0.94
N GLY A 189 16.52 -5.02 -1.35
CA GLY A 189 16.96 -5.38 -2.69
C GLY A 189 16.57 -4.36 -3.75
N GLN A 190 16.95 -4.68 -4.99
CA GLN A 190 16.63 -3.84 -6.16
C GLN A 190 15.28 -4.24 -6.72
N TRP A 191 14.43 -3.25 -6.93
CA TRP A 191 13.10 -3.42 -7.50
C TRP A 191 13.03 -2.68 -8.83
N PRO A 192 12.55 -3.31 -9.89
CA PRO A 192 12.25 -2.60 -11.13
C PRO A 192 11.04 -1.71 -10.88
N VAL A 193 11.28 -0.42 -10.80
CA VAL A 193 10.22 0.57 -10.55
C VAL A 193 10.28 1.67 -11.59
N ARG A 194 9.12 2.10 -12.05
CA ARG A 194 8.97 3.27 -12.92
C ARG A 194 8.55 4.46 -12.09
N GLU A 195 9.19 5.61 -12.30
CA GLU A 195 8.77 6.85 -11.69
C GLU A 195 7.38 7.27 -12.15
N ALA A 196 6.61 7.84 -11.22
CA ALA A 196 5.28 8.29 -11.56
C ALA A 196 5.32 9.55 -12.46
N ILE A 197 4.58 9.50 -13.56
CA ILE A 197 4.35 10.68 -14.40
C ILE A 197 3.40 11.62 -13.64
N ARG A 198 3.78 12.88 -13.53
CA ARG A 198 2.95 13.91 -12.90
C ARG A 198 2.16 14.64 -13.98
N VAL A 199 0.85 14.64 -13.81
CA VAL A 199 -0.07 15.34 -14.70
C VAL A 199 -0.77 16.44 -13.90
N ASN A 200 -0.71 17.66 -14.40
CA ASN A 200 -1.40 18.81 -13.83
C ASN A 200 -2.71 18.99 -14.60
N LEU A 201 -3.81 19.16 -13.85
CA LEU A 201 -5.09 19.58 -14.42
C LEU A 201 -5.18 21.09 -14.27
N GLN A 202 -5.03 21.79 -15.38
CA GLN A 202 -5.28 23.22 -15.41
C GLN A 202 -6.73 23.46 -15.84
N ASP A 203 -7.42 24.29 -15.11
CA ASP A 203 -8.74 24.76 -15.45
C ASP A 203 -8.75 26.30 -15.36
N GLN A 204 -9.24 26.94 -16.40
CA GLN A 204 -9.39 28.40 -16.45
C GLN A 204 -10.39 28.91 -15.41
N TYR A 205 -11.29 28.02 -14.93
CA TYR A 205 -12.44 28.35 -14.09
C TYR A 205 -12.38 27.74 -12.68
N GLY A 206 -11.23 27.21 -12.24
CA GLY A 206 -11.05 26.63 -10.92
C GLY A 206 -10.84 25.10 -10.90
N ASP A 207 -11.46 24.37 -9.95
CA ASP A 207 -11.22 22.93 -9.76
C ASP A 207 -12.11 22.01 -10.63
N GLY A 208 -12.71 22.52 -11.71
CA GLY A 208 -13.65 21.79 -12.58
C GLY A 208 -13.06 20.53 -13.18
N GLY A 209 -11.84 20.61 -13.67
CA GLY A 209 -11.09 19.47 -14.21
C GLY A 209 -10.89 18.37 -13.17
N TRP A 210 -10.60 18.74 -11.92
CA TRP A 210 -10.48 17.78 -10.81
C TRP A 210 -11.80 17.07 -10.51
N PHE A 211 -12.90 17.79 -10.48
CA PHE A 211 -14.22 17.19 -10.26
C PHE A 211 -14.64 16.29 -11.42
N ALA A 212 -14.35 16.68 -12.67
CA ALA A 212 -14.56 15.83 -13.84
C ALA A 212 -13.75 14.54 -13.75
N PHE A 213 -12.46 14.62 -13.43
CA PHE A 213 -11.60 13.47 -13.20
C PHE A 213 -12.16 12.52 -12.12
N ARG A 214 -12.58 13.06 -10.98
CA ARG A 214 -13.20 12.25 -9.92
C ARG A 214 -14.46 11.52 -10.38
N ARG A 215 -15.32 12.17 -11.18
CA ARG A 215 -16.52 11.54 -11.74
C ARG A 215 -16.15 10.42 -12.71
N LEU A 216 -15.16 10.62 -13.56
CA LEU A 216 -14.67 9.59 -14.47
C LEU A 216 -14.12 8.38 -13.70
N CYS A 217 -13.25 8.58 -12.73
CA CYS A 217 -12.73 7.51 -11.87
C CYS A 217 -13.85 6.75 -11.17
N ARG A 218 -14.87 7.47 -10.68
CA ARG A 218 -16.05 6.84 -10.06
C ARG A 218 -16.82 5.99 -11.06
N SER A 219 -17.05 6.49 -12.27
CA SER A 219 -17.77 5.76 -13.31
C SER A 219 -17.03 4.50 -13.73
N TRP A 220 -15.73 4.62 -13.94
CA TRP A 220 -14.88 3.46 -14.20
C TRP A 220 -14.95 2.44 -13.06
N ARG A 221 -14.76 2.86 -11.81
CA ARG A 221 -14.83 1.97 -10.64
C ARG A 221 -16.18 1.23 -10.55
N ILE A 222 -17.28 1.88 -10.90
CA ILE A 222 -18.59 1.25 -10.92
C ILE A 222 -18.68 0.22 -12.05
N ALA A 223 -18.18 0.54 -13.24
CA ALA A 223 -18.16 -0.38 -14.38
C ALA A 223 -17.33 -1.64 -14.08
N ASP A 224 -16.10 -1.45 -13.60
CA ASP A 224 -15.20 -2.53 -13.19
C ASP A 224 -15.78 -3.38 -12.04
N ALA A 225 -16.42 -2.74 -11.06
CA ALA A 225 -17.08 -3.43 -9.97
C ALA A 225 -18.32 -4.23 -10.42
N ARG A 226 -19.03 -3.77 -11.46
CA ARG A 226 -20.13 -4.53 -12.08
C ARG A 226 -19.61 -5.72 -12.85
N ALA A 227 -18.55 -5.55 -13.65
CA ALA A 227 -17.92 -6.65 -14.37
C ALA A 227 -17.42 -7.76 -13.44
N SER A 228 -16.92 -7.40 -12.27
CA SER A 228 -16.47 -8.35 -11.23
C SER A 228 -17.57 -8.79 -10.24
N GLY A 229 -18.83 -8.40 -10.43
CA GLY A 229 -19.94 -8.75 -9.54
C GLY A 229 -19.86 -8.17 -8.11
N SER A 230 -18.99 -7.19 -7.86
CA SER A 230 -18.69 -6.69 -6.52
C SER A 230 -19.62 -5.58 -6.05
N ILE A 231 -20.73 -5.92 -5.40
CA ILE A 231 -21.70 -4.96 -4.82
C ILE A 231 -21.01 -4.02 -3.80
N HIS A 232 -20.08 -4.52 -3.02
CA HIS A 232 -19.35 -3.69 -2.05
C HIS A 232 -18.54 -2.59 -2.73
N ARG A 233 -17.82 -2.90 -3.84
CA ARG A 233 -17.08 -1.90 -4.62
C ARG A 233 -18.02 -0.86 -5.26
N ILE A 234 -19.19 -1.27 -5.74
CA ILE A 234 -20.21 -0.35 -6.26
C ILE A 234 -20.67 0.63 -5.18
N LYS A 235 -21.00 0.13 -3.98
CA LYS A 235 -21.40 0.98 -2.84
C LYS A 235 -20.29 1.95 -2.45
N SER A 236 -19.05 1.48 -2.38
CA SER A 236 -17.87 2.31 -2.08
C SER A 236 -17.66 3.40 -3.14
N ALA A 237 -17.77 3.07 -4.43
CA ALA A 237 -17.64 4.04 -5.52
C ALA A 237 -18.74 5.10 -5.49
N ARG A 238 -19.96 4.72 -5.19
CA ARG A 238 -21.10 5.68 -5.03
C ARG A 238 -20.89 6.63 -3.86
N ALA A 239 -20.30 6.17 -2.77
CA ALA A 239 -19.97 6.98 -1.61
C ALA A 239 -18.80 7.96 -1.85
N MET A 240 -17.96 7.70 -2.84
CA MET A 240 -16.71 8.43 -3.12
C MET A 240 -16.90 9.95 -3.32
N LEU A 241 -18.02 10.37 -3.93
CA LEU A 241 -18.35 11.77 -4.16
C LEU A 241 -19.16 12.42 -3.02
N LYS A 242 -19.71 11.61 -2.11
CA LYS A 242 -20.63 12.05 -1.06
C LYS A 242 -19.94 12.46 0.24
N VAL A 243 -18.66 12.16 0.41
CA VAL A 243 -17.98 12.44 1.67
C VAL A 243 -17.69 13.93 1.76
N PRO A 244 -18.36 14.65 2.65
CA PRO A 244 -18.08 16.07 2.87
C PRO A 244 -16.68 16.24 3.45
N CYS A 245 -16.09 17.39 3.19
CA CYS A 245 -14.91 17.82 3.93
C CYS A 245 -15.24 17.93 5.41
N LYS A 246 -14.38 17.43 6.26
CA LYS A 246 -14.44 17.74 7.67
C LYS A 246 -13.98 19.20 7.85
N PRO A 247 -14.80 20.06 8.47
CA PRO A 247 -14.43 21.46 8.69
C PRO A 247 -13.18 21.68 9.52
N ASP A 248 -12.83 20.68 10.34
CA ASP A 248 -11.84 20.81 11.42
C ASP A 248 -10.38 20.58 10.97
N ASN A 249 -10.14 20.28 9.71
CA ASN A 249 -8.79 20.11 9.20
C ASN A 249 -8.26 21.43 8.58
N ILE A 250 -7.95 22.38 9.42
CA ILE A 250 -7.27 23.61 9.03
C ILE A 250 -5.96 23.24 8.30
N GLY A 251 -5.80 23.72 7.06
CA GLY A 251 -4.61 23.47 6.22
C GLY A 251 -4.64 22.20 5.36
N LEU A 252 -5.69 21.35 5.44
CA LEU A 252 -5.87 20.25 4.52
C LEU A 252 -6.76 20.65 3.35
N SER A 253 -6.45 20.10 2.17
CA SER A 253 -7.29 20.30 0.98
C SER A 253 -8.72 19.88 1.23
N ARG A 254 -9.68 20.72 0.84
CA ARG A 254 -11.12 20.42 0.84
C ARG A 254 -11.50 19.27 -0.10
N VAL A 255 -10.59 18.81 -0.93
CA VAL A 255 -10.84 17.79 -1.93
C VAL A 255 -10.21 16.48 -1.51
N ARG A 256 -11.05 15.45 -1.38
CA ARG A 256 -10.58 14.10 -1.08
C ARG A 256 -9.79 13.54 -2.27
N GLY A 257 -8.58 13.06 -2.02
CA GLY A 257 -7.75 12.41 -3.02
C GLY A 257 -8.34 11.08 -3.52
N ILE A 258 -7.86 10.65 -4.66
CA ILE A 258 -8.18 9.37 -5.29
C ILE A 258 -6.93 8.51 -5.31
N SER A 259 -7.11 7.21 -5.22
CA SER A 259 -6.06 6.22 -5.30
C SER A 259 -6.68 4.93 -5.85
N GLU A 260 -6.28 4.55 -7.06
CA GLU A 260 -6.89 3.43 -7.79
C GLU A 260 -5.81 2.57 -8.45
N TRP A 261 -6.03 1.26 -8.40
CA TRP A 261 -5.35 0.31 -9.27
C TRP A 261 -6.06 0.32 -10.62
N ILE A 262 -5.38 0.79 -11.64
CA ILE A 262 -5.93 0.99 -12.98
C ILE A 262 -4.83 0.72 -13.99
N ASP A 263 -5.12 -0.07 -15.00
CA ASP A 263 -4.19 -0.38 -16.07
C ASP A 263 -3.81 0.87 -16.90
N PRO A 264 -2.62 0.93 -17.48
CA PRO A 264 -2.14 2.08 -18.23
C PRO A 264 -3.07 2.53 -19.37
N GLU A 265 -3.71 1.58 -20.05
CA GLU A 265 -4.66 1.87 -21.12
C GLU A 265 -5.88 2.65 -20.60
N VAL A 266 -6.42 2.23 -19.46
CA VAL A 266 -7.53 2.93 -18.83
C VAL A 266 -7.10 4.28 -18.26
N GLN A 267 -5.88 4.38 -17.71
CA GLN A 267 -5.31 5.66 -17.28
C GLN A 267 -5.28 6.66 -18.47
N HIS A 268 -4.78 6.21 -19.62
CA HIS A 268 -4.72 7.01 -20.83
C HIS A 268 -6.12 7.44 -21.31
N ALA A 269 -7.07 6.50 -21.35
CA ALA A 269 -8.45 6.77 -21.75
C ALA A 269 -9.15 7.80 -20.85
N LEU A 270 -8.89 7.78 -19.53
CA LEU A 270 -9.42 8.75 -18.58
C LEU A 270 -8.86 10.17 -18.85
N LEU A 271 -7.56 10.27 -19.12
CA LEU A 271 -6.93 11.56 -19.43
C LEU A 271 -7.37 12.10 -20.80
N LEU A 272 -7.44 11.25 -21.81
CA LEU A 272 -7.95 11.61 -23.12
C LEU A 272 -9.39 12.14 -23.05
N ASN A 273 -10.24 11.49 -22.27
CA ASN A 273 -11.62 11.93 -22.06
C ASN A 273 -11.69 13.34 -21.40
N LEU A 274 -10.75 13.68 -20.52
CA LEU A 274 -10.64 15.03 -19.98
C LEU A 274 -10.22 16.03 -21.06
N ALA A 275 -9.23 15.70 -21.86
CA ALA A 275 -8.75 16.57 -22.93
C ALA A 275 -9.85 16.84 -23.96
N VAL A 276 -10.59 15.81 -24.38
CA VAL A 276 -11.74 15.95 -25.31
C VAL A 276 -12.85 16.84 -24.72
N ARG A 277 -12.99 16.89 -23.41
CA ARG A 277 -13.94 17.80 -22.72
C ARG A 277 -13.40 19.22 -22.55
N GLY A 278 -12.24 19.54 -23.10
CA GLY A 278 -11.65 20.88 -23.05
C GLY A 278 -10.85 21.17 -21.76
N TYR A 279 -10.55 20.17 -20.92
CA TYR A 279 -9.67 20.37 -19.78
C TYR A 279 -8.22 20.29 -20.24
N SER A 280 -7.42 21.24 -19.80
CA SER A 280 -5.98 21.20 -20.08
C SER A 280 -5.31 20.14 -19.20
N VAL A 281 -4.64 19.20 -19.85
CA VAL A 281 -3.91 18.08 -19.23
C VAL A 281 -2.45 18.21 -19.64
N THR A 282 -1.58 18.60 -18.71
CA THR A 282 -0.15 18.82 -18.98
C THR A 282 0.72 17.94 -18.07
N CYS A 283 1.79 17.36 -18.62
CA CYS A 283 2.83 16.65 -17.89
C CYS A 283 3.89 17.58 -17.33
#